data_fb92c690b065889a80a53907b2f87df3
#
_entry.id   fb92c690b065889a80a53907b2f87df3
#
_cell.length_a   1.000
_cell.length_b   1.000
_cell.length_c   1.000
_cell.angle_alpha   90.00
_cell.angle_beta   90.00
_cell.angle_gamma   90.00
#
_symmetry.space_group_name_H-M   'P 1'
#
loop_
_entity.id
_entity.type
_entity.pdbx_description
1 polymer ?
#
loop_
_entity_poly.entity_id
_entity_poly.type
_entity_poly.pdbx_seq_one_letter_code
_entity_poly.pdbx_strand_id
1 'polypeptide(L)'
;MNLVKRRNELPLMESFYTLQGEGFHKGSAAFFIRIGGCDVGCHWCDVKESWDPKIHPQTDINDIVKKAKIYSKVAVITGGEPLMWPMGQLTKKLQDSGISTHLETSGAYPLSGFWNWICLSPKKNKLPNNECYKSADELKIIVYNKSDF
;
A
#
# COMPACT_ATOMS: atom_id res chain seq x y z
N MET A 1 -9.64 -27.75 5.13
CA MET A 1 -8.33 -27.52 4.51
C MET A 1 -7.72 -26.27 5.10
N ASN A 2 -6.74 -26.41 5.98
CA ASN A 2 -6.11 -25.30 6.69
C ASN A 2 -5.35 -24.43 5.68
N LEU A 3 -5.89 -23.27 5.35
CA LEU A 3 -5.10 -22.15 4.84
C LEU A 3 -4.24 -21.64 6.00
N VAL A 4 -3.16 -22.36 6.29
CA VAL A 4 -2.03 -21.76 7.00
C VAL A 4 -1.56 -20.64 6.08
N LYS A 5 -2.00 -19.40 6.36
CA LYS A 5 -1.43 -18.19 5.76
C LYS A 5 0.07 -18.32 5.95
N ARG A 6 0.80 -18.57 4.89
CA ARG A 6 2.26 -18.56 4.93
C ARG A 6 2.62 -17.15 5.36
N ARG A 7 3.19 -17.01 6.56
CA ARG A 7 3.44 -15.70 7.21
C ARG A 7 4.37 -14.79 6.40
N ASN A 8 4.95 -15.31 5.34
CA ASN A 8 5.99 -14.66 4.54
C ASN A 8 5.56 -14.32 3.11
N GLU A 9 4.29 -14.46 2.76
CA GLU A 9 3.81 -14.23 1.40
C GLU A 9 2.72 -13.16 1.38
N LEU A 10 2.69 -12.38 0.30
CA LEU A 10 1.66 -11.36 0.03
C LEU A 10 1.12 -11.55 -1.39
N PRO A 11 -0.16 -11.26 -1.65
CA PRO A 11 -0.71 -11.28 -3.00
C PRO A 11 -0.17 -10.09 -3.80
N LEU A 12 0.93 -10.28 -4.50
CA LEU A 12 1.57 -9.24 -5.29
C LEU A 12 0.87 -9.10 -6.64
N MET A 13 0.16 -8.00 -6.86
CA MET A 13 -0.45 -7.70 -8.14
C MET A 13 0.60 -7.26 -9.17
N GLU A 14 1.43 -6.30 -8.81
CA GLU A 14 2.51 -5.80 -9.66
C GLU A 14 3.58 -5.09 -8.84
N SER A 15 4.76 -4.96 -9.40
CA SER A 15 5.81 -4.11 -8.86
C SER A 15 6.66 -3.52 -9.99
N PHE A 16 6.98 -2.23 -9.87
CA PHE A 16 7.68 -1.51 -10.93
C PHE A 16 8.44 -0.29 -10.38
N TYR A 17 9.47 0.11 -11.09
CA TYR A 17 10.26 1.30 -10.79
C TYR A 17 9.80 2.46 -11.67
N THR A 18 9.44 3.58 -11.04
CA THR A 18 8.99 4.79 -11.73
C THR A 18 9.13 6.03 -10.84
N LEU A 19 8.63 7.16 -11.30
CA LEU A 19 8.51 8.38 -10.52
C LEU A 19 7.19 8.42 -9.77
N GLN A 20 7.20 8.90 -8.52
CA GLN A 20 5.97 9.26 -7.81
C GLN A 20 5.29 10.41 -8.58
N GLY A 21 4.04 10.18 -9.01
CA GLY A 21 3.32 11.11 -9.88
C GLY A 21 2.57 12.22 -9.14
N GLU A 22 2.39 12.09 -7.81
CA GLU A 22 1.51 12.96 -7.04
C GLU A 22 1.99 13.15 -5.59
N GLY A 23 1.40 14.17 -4.91
CA GLY A 23 1.64 14.44 -3.52
C GLY A 23 2.97 15.13 -3.23
N PHE A 24 3.37 15.10 -1.96
CA PHE A 24 4.58 15.76 -1.48
C PHE A 24 5.85 15.23 -2.15
N HIS A 25 5.92 13.93 -2.40
CA HIS A 25 7.08 13.28 -3.01
C HIS A 25 7.02 13.20 -4.55
N LYS A 26 6.16 14.00 -5.19
CA LYS A 26 6.05 14.05 -6.66
C LYS A 26 7.42 14.27 -7.30
N GLY A 27 7.71 13.45 -8.30
CA GLY A 27 8.99 13.49 -9.03
C GLY A 27 10.11 12.66 -8.41
N SER A 28 9.91 12.08 -7.22
CA SER A 28 10.88 11.18 -6.61
C SER A 28 10.83 9.79 -7.23
N ALA A 29 11.99 9.23 -7.54
CA ALA A 29 12.10 7.86 -8.02
C ALA A 29 11.80 6.86 -6.90
N ALA A 30 10.94 5.90 -7.17
CA ALA A 30 10.51 4.90 -6.20
C ALA A 30 10.21 3.55 -6.84
N PHE A 31 10.33 2.50 -6.04
CA PHE A 31 9.86 1.17 -6.39
C PHE A 31 8.47 0.96 -5.82
N PHE A 32 7.48 0.81 -6.69
CA PHE A 32 6.08 0.62 -6.33
C PHE A 32 5.80 -0.87 -6.13
N ILE A 33 5.12 -1.18 -5.04
CA ILE A 33 4.70 -2.54 -4.65
C ILE A 33 3.18 -2.49 -4.48
N ARG A 34 2.45 -3.04 -5.44
CA ARG A 34 0.98 -3.07 -5.41
C ARG A 34 0.50 -4.41 -4.88
N ILE A 35 -0.12 -4.37 -3.70
CA ILE A 35 -0.68 -5.55 -3.02
C ILE A 35 -2.13 -5.73 -3.43
N GLY A 36 -2.53 -6.93 -3.80
CA GLY A 36 -3.90 -7.29 -4.12
C GLY A 36 -4.78 -7.42 -2.89
N GLY A 37 -6.07 -7.23 -3.08
CA GLY A 37 -7.09 -7.27 -2.04
C GLY A 37 -7.59 -5.88 -1.64
N CYS A 38 -8.89 -5.65 -1.84
CA CYS A 38 -9.57 -4.43 -1.40
C CYS A 38 -11.07 -4.70 -1.27
N ASP A 39 -11.64 -4.34 -0.14
CA ASP A 39 -13.09 -4.44 0.12
C ASP A 39 -13.75 -3.07 0.36
N VAL A 40 -13.03 -1.98 0.08
CA VAL A 40 -13.53 -0.61 0.26
C VAL A 40 -14.63 -0.27 -0.73
N GLY A 41 -14.58 -0.84 -1.95
CA GLY A 41 -15.68 -0.80 -2.91
C GLY A 41 -15.93 0.57 -3.55
N CYS A 42 -14.88 1.34 -3.83
CA CYS A 42 -15.00 2.64 -4.49
C CYS A 42 -15.46 2.48 -5.94
N HIS A 43 -16.60 3.04 -6.34
CA HIS A 43 -17.12 2.90 -7.70
C HIS A 43 -16.22 3.59 -8.77
N TRP A 44 -15.44 4.60 -8.38
CA TRP A 44 -14.46 5.30 -9.23
C TRP A 44 -13.06 4.68 -9.22
N CYS A 45 -12.91 3.48 -8.63
CA CYS A 45 -11.61 2.82 -8.56
C CYS A 45 -11.05 2.57 -9.96
N ASP A 46 -9.83 3.02 -10.21
CA ASP A 46 -9.12 2.84 -11.47
C ASP A 46 -8.38 1.48 -11.56
N VAL A 47 -8.30 0.74 -10.45
CA VAL A 47 -7.59 -0.54 -10.34
C VAL A 47 -8.50 -1.61 -9.71
N LYS A 48 -9.67 -1.86 -10.31
CA LYS A 48 -10.65 -2.84 -9.79
C LYS A 48 -10.11 -4.27 -9.76
N GLU A 49 -9.14 -4.58 -10.60
CA GLU A 49 -8.43 -5.87 -10.62
C GLU A 49 -7.69 -6.16 -9.31
N SER A 50 -7.41 -5.12 -8.52
CA SER A 50 -6.79 -5.28 -7.19
C SER A 50 -7.74 -5.81 -6.12
N TRP A 51 -9.05 -5.87 -6.36
CA TRP A 51 -10.04 -6.20 -5.32
C TRP A 51 -9.99 -7.65 -4.89
N ASP A 52 -9.79 -8.60 -5.81
CA ASP A 52 -9.69 -10.02 -5.49
C ASP A 52 -8.22 -10.44 -5.30
N PRO A 53 -7.80 -10.73 -4.04
CA PRO A 53 -6.43 -11.14 -3.79
C PRO A 53 -6.10 -12.52 -4.36
N LYS A 54 -7.10 -13.34 -4.67
CA LYS A 54 -6.90 -14.72 -5.13
C LYS A 54 -6.40 -14.81 -6.57
N ILE A 55 -6.64 -13.77 -7.37
CA ILE A 55 -6.16 -13.72 -8.77
C ILE A 55 -4.69 -13.29 -8.87
N HIS A 56 -4.09 -12.85 -7.76
CA HIS A 56 -2.70 -12.40 -7.73
C HIS A 56 -1.78 -13.46 -7.10
N PRO A 57 -0.56 -13.63 -7.64
CA PRO A 57 0.36 -14.63 -7.13
C PRO A 57 0.80 -14.33 -5.70
N GLN A 58 0.77 -15.34 -4.83
CA GLN A 58 1.37 -15.27 -3.50
C GLN A 58 2.89 -15.22 -3.67
N THR A 59 3.48 -14.10 -3.29
CA THR A 59 4.90 -13.79 -3.52
C THR A 59 5.62 -13.69 -2.19
N ASP A 60 6.76 -14.36 -2.09
CA ASP A 60 7.60 -14.31 -0.88
C ASP A 60 8.12 -12.88 -0.64
N ILE A 61 7.99 -12.42 0.60
CA ILE A 61 8.42 -11.08 1.02
C ILE A 61 9.91 -10.85 0.74
N ASN A 62 10.75 -11.88 0.88
CA ASN A 62 12.18 -11.75 0.59
C ASN A 62 12.44 -11.45 -0.89
N ASP A 63 11.64 -12.04 -1.79
CA ASP A 63 11.76 -11.78 -3.23
C ASP A 63 11.33 -10.35 -3.58
N ILE A 64 10.26 -9.85 -2.92
CA ILE A 64 9.82 -8.45 -3.07
C ILE A 64 10.94 -7.49 -2.62
N VAL A 65 11.51 -7.73 -1.44
CA VAL A 65 12.58 -6.90 -0.87
C VAL A 65 13.85 -6.96 -1.74
N LYS A 66 14.24 -8.14 -2.19
CA LYS A 66 15.39 -8.33 -3.08
C LYS A 66 15.24 -7.52 -4.37
N LYS A 67 14.07 -7.54 -4.96
CA LYS A 67 13.76 -6.77 -6.16
C LYS A 67 13.80 -5.27 -5.89
N ALA A 68 13.18 -4.80 -4.80
CA ALA A 68 13.19 -3.39 -4.43
C ALA A 68 14.61 -2.83 -4.25
N LYS A 69 15.51 -3.60 -3.64
CA LYS A 69 16.93 -3.22 -3.43
C LYS A 69 17.69 -2.92 -4.73
N ILE A 70 17.30 -3.56 -5.83
CA ILE A 70 17.96 -3.35 -7.13
C ILE A 70 17.62 -1.97 -7.69
N TYR A 71 16.39 -1.47 -7.44
CA TYR A 71 15.86 -0.33 -8.18
C TYR A 71 15.85 0.98 -7.42
N SER A 72 15.60 1.00 -6.11
CA SER A 72 15.37 2.26 -5.40
C SER A 72 15.72 2.20 -3.91
N LYS A 73 15.93 3.40 -3.35
CA LYS A 73 16.01 3.64 -1.90
C LYS A 73 14.67 4.02 -1.28
N VAL A 74 13.62 4.07 -2.09
CA VAL A 74 12.24 4.34 -1.67
C VAL A 74 11.33 3.26 -2.22
N ALA A 75 10.52 2.67 -1.37
CA ALA A 75 9.44 1.76 -1.74
C ALA A 75 8.09 2.38 -1.38
N VAL A 76 7.20 2.49 -2.36
CA VAL A 76 5.81 2.90 -2.17
C VAL A 76 4.94 1.65 -2.17
N ILE A 77 4.36 1.35 -1.02
CA ILE A 77 3.43 0.24 -0.84
C ILE A 77 2.01 0.76 -1.03
N THR A 78 1.36 0.25 -2.05
CA THR A 78 0.01 0.64 -2.47
C THR A 78 -0.79 -0.61 -2.83
N GLY A 79 -1.92 -0.48 -3.46
CA GLY A 79 -2.66 -1.65 -3.88
C GLY A 79 -4.05 -1.33 -4.36
N GLY A 80 -4.88 -2.26 -4.15
CA GLY A 80 -6.03 -2.43 -3.30
C GLY A 80 -5.95 -1.67 -1.98
N GLU A 81 -6.01 -2.41 -0.91
CA GLU A 81 -5.81 -1.83 0.42
C GLU A 81 -4.68 -2.59 1.16
N PRO A 82 -3.47 -2.00 1.23
CA PRO A 82 -2.32 -2.69 1.82
C PRO A 82 -2.53 -3.12 3.27
N LEU A 83 -3.25 -2.31 4.06
CA LEU A 83 -3.48 -2.60 5.49
C LEU A 83 -4.45 -3.76 5.75
N MET A 84 -5.06 -4.34 4.72
CA MET A 84 -5.74 -5.65 4.86
C MET A 84 -4.76 -6.76 5.24
N TRP A 85 -3.48 -6.54 5.04
CA TRP A 85 -2.41 -7.50 5.29
C TRP A 85 -1.47 -6.99 6.39
N PRO A 86 -0.85 -7.89 7.16
CA PRO A 86 0.16 -7.48 8.15
C PRO A 86 1.42 -6.99 7.43
N MET A 87 1.69 -5.69 7.51
CA MET A 87 2.80 -5.04 6.81
C MET A 87 4.13 -5.06 7.59
N GLY A 88 4.12 -5.51 8.85
CA GLY A 88 5.31 -5.42 9.71
C GLY A 88 6.54 -6.11 9.14
N GLN A 89 6.40 -7.31 8.59
CA GLN A 89 7.54 -8.07 8.09
C GLN A 89 8.12 -7.48 6.80
N LEU A 90 7.26 -7.08 5.85
CA LEU A 90 7.71 -6.44 4.62
C LEU A 90 8.44 -5.13 4.91
N THR A 91 7.82 -4.25 5.68
CA THR A 91 8.36 -2.91 5.96
C THR A 91 9.65 -2.97 6.77
N LYS A 92 9.72 -3.86 7.78
CA LYS A 92 10.95 -4.04 8.55
C LYS A 92 12.11 -4.49 7.66
N LYS A 93 11.90 -5.48 6.80
CA LYS A 93 12.95 -5.98 5.89
C LYS A 93 13.38 -4.91 4.88
N LEU A 94 12.46 -4.10 4.38
CA LEU A 94 12.77 -2.97 3.50
C LEU A 94 13.65 -1.94 4.25
N GLN A 95 13.26 -1.53 5.45
CA GLN A 95 14.02 -0.56 6.25
C GLN A 95 15.38 -1.11 6.68
N ASP A 96 15.48 -2.37 7.09
CA ASP A 96 16.74 -3.05 7.41
C ASP A 96 17.68 -3.10 6.18
N SER A 97 17.13 -3.01 4.98
CA SER A 97 17.87 -2.92 3.72
C SER A 97 18.19 -1.48 3.28
N GLY A 98 17.89 -0.48 4.12
CA GLY A 98 18.14 0.94 3.84
C GLY A 98 17.13 1.55 2.87
N ILE A 99 15.92 1.00 2.78
CA ILE A 99 14.85 1.46 1.90
C ILE A 99 13.80 2.20 2.73
N SER A 100 13.53 3.45 2.40
CA SER A 100 12.44 4.24 2.98
C SER A 100 11.10 3.67 2.54
N THR A 101 10.17 3.50 3.50
CA THR A 101 8.85 2.89 3.27
C THR A 101 7.76 3.95 3.28
N HIS A 102 7.04 4.08 2.17
CA HIS A 102 5.91 4.97 2.01
C HIS A 102 4.63 4.15 1.83
N LEU A 103 3.57 4.54 2.55
CA LEU A 103 2.26 3.89 2.49
C LEU A 103 1.26 4.76 1.75
N GLU A 104 0.49 4.15 0.85
CA GLU A 104 -0.75 4.71 0.33
C GLU A 104 -1.92 3.83 0.78
N THR A 105 -2.82 4.38 1.57
CA THR A 105 -3.92 3.62 2.20
C THR A 105 -5.20 4.45 2.31
N SER A 106 -6.35 3.76 2.28
CA SER A 106 -7.62 4.33 2.69
C SER A 106 -7.74 4.52 4.21
N GLY A 107 -6.88 3.85 4.99
CA GLY A 107 -6.93 3.83 6.44
C GLY A 107 -8.06 3.00 7.05
N ALA A 108 -8.79 2.24 6.25
CA ALA A 108 -9.95 1.47 6.69
C ALA A 108 -9.62 0.28 7.59
N TYR A 109 -8.36 -0.11 7.66
CA TYR A 109 -7.84 -1.18 8.50
C TYR A 109 -6.86 -0.66 9.54
N PRO A 110 -6.63 -1.40 10.65
CA PRO A 110 -5.64 -1.01 11.66
C PRO A 110 -4.26 -0.81 11.04
N LEU A 111 -3.57 0.24 11.51
CA LEU A 111 -2.22 0.55 11.03
C LEU A 111 -1.24 -0.53 11.48
N SER A 112 -0.58 -1.16 10.54
CA SER A 112 0.50 -2.12 10.77
C SER A 112 1.71 -1.77 9.92
N GLY A 113 2.90 -2.20 10.34
CA GLY A 113 4.14 -1.91 9.64
C GLY A 113 4.89 -0.69 10.16
N PHE A 114 6.06 -0.45 9.56
CA PHE A 114 6.98 0.64 9.90
C PHE A 114 7.08 1.58 8.70
N TRP A 115 6.68 2.84 8.89
CA TRP A 115 6.51 3.79 7.80
C TRP A 115 7.33 5.05 8.02
N ASN A 116 7.98 5.52 6.95
CA ASN A 116 8.65 6.81 6.91
C ASN A 116 7.72 7.91 6.37
N TRP A 117 6.70 7.52 5.60
CA TRP A 117 5.69 8.43 5.07
C TRP A 117 4.35 7.72 4.90
N ILE A 118 3.27 8.36 5.33
CA ILE A 118 1.90 7.83 5.21
C ILE A 118 1.03 8.83 4.46
N CYS A 119 0.61 8.45 3.25
CA CYS A 119 -0.42 9.14 2.48
C CYS A 119 -1.77 8.48 2.78
N LEU A 120 -2.64 9.19 3.48
CA LEU A 120 -3.99 8.75 3.81
C LEU A 120 -4.97 9.28 2.76
N SER A 121 -5.71 8.38 2.13
CA SER A 121 -6.76 8.70 1.16
C SER A 121 -8.13 8.20 1.66
N PRO A 122 -8.81 8.96 2.53
CA PRO A 122 -10.08 8.55 3.13
C PRO A 122 -11.14 8.27 2.08
N LYS A 123 -11.99 7.29 2.34
CA LYS A 123 -13.13 6.93 1.49
C LYS A 123 -14.43 7.03 2.28
N LYS A 124 -15.49 7.57 1.64
CA LYS A 124 -16.81 7.72 2.27
C LYS A 124 -17.42 6.38 2.69
N ASN A 125 -17.18 5.34 1.90
CA ASN A 125 -17.79 4.01 2.13
C ASN A 125 -17.23 3.29 3.35
N LYS A 126 -15.99 3.57 3.72
CA LYS A 126 -15.30 2.92 4.83
C LYS A 126 -14.27 3.89 5.43
N LEU A 127 -14.67 4.54 6.50
CA LEU A 127 -13.88 5.61 7.12
C LEU A 127 -12.57 5.06 7.74
N PRO A 128 -11.51 5.89 7.74
CA PRO A 128 -10.24 5.52 8.36
C PRO A 128 -10.35 5.31 9.87
N ASN A 129 -9.47 4.45 10.40
CA ASN A 129 -9.22 4.33 11.83
C ASN A 129 -8.55 5.61 12.38
N ASN A 130 -8.83 5.94 13.63
CA ASN A 130 -8.27 7.12 14.29
C ASN A 130 -6.73 7.16 14.29
N GLU A 131 -6.08 6.01 14.44
CA GLU A 131 -4.62 5.94 14.40
C GLU A 131 -4.05 6.31 13.03
N CYS A 132 -4.76 6.00 11.94
CA CYS A 132 -4.36 6.38 10.59
C CYS A 132 -4.44 7.90 10.40
N TYR A 133 -5.48 8.55 10.93
CA TYR A 133 -5.57 10.02 10.93
C TYR A 133 -4.43 10.68 11.70
N LYS A 134 -4.08 10.14 12.88
CA LYS A 134 -3.02 10.71 13.73
C LYS A 134 -1.61 10.52 13.15
N SER A 135 -1.42 9.47 12.37
CA SER A 135 -0.11 9.09 11.82
C SER A 135 0.09 9.55 10.39
N ALA A 136 -0.93 10.10 9.73
CA ALA A 136 -0.84 10.55 8.35
C ALA A 136 0.07 11.78 8.22
N ASP A 137 0.99 11.71 7.26
CA ASP A 137 1.86 12.82 6.87
C ASP A 137 1.22 13.64 5.74
N GLU A 138 0.34 13.02 4.96
CA GLU A 138 -0.30 13.60 3.78
C GLU A 138 -1.73 13.09 3.64
N LEU A 139 -2.64 13.97 3.20
CA LEU A 139 -4.01 13.62 2.83
C LEU A 139 -4.20 13.73 1.33
N LYS A 140 -4.76 12.66 0.73
CA LYS A 140 -5.17 12.64 -0.66
C LYS A 140 -6.68 12.46 -0.75
N ILE A 141 -7.38 13.50 -1.19
CA ILE A 141 -8.83 13.49 -1.32
C ILE A 141 -9.21 13.39 -2.79
N ILE A 142 -9.97 12.36 -3.15
CA ILE A 142 -10.55 12.23 -4.47
C ILE A 142 -11.84 13.04 -4.51
N VAL A 143 -11.85 14.09 -5.31
CA VAL A 143 -13.02 14.94 -5.51
C VAL A 143 -13.75 14.51 -6.78
N TYR A 144 -14.92 13.91 -6.61
CA TYR A 144 -15.76 13.46 -7.70
C TYR A 144 -16.90 14.47 -8.00
N ASN A 145 -17.46 15.06 -6.95
CA ASN A 145 -18.54 16.04 -7.05
C ASN A 145 -18.52 17.03 -5.86
N LYS A 146 -19.45 18.00 -5.87
CA LYS A 146 -19.53 19.04 -4.84
C LYS A 146 -19.73 18.52 -3.41
N SER A 147 -20.26 17.32 -3.21
CA SER A 147 -20.46 16.74 -1.89
C SER A 147 -19.18 16.13 -1.27
N ASP A 148 -18.06 16.20 -1.98
CA ASP A 148 -16.78 15.69 -1.52
C ASP A 148 -15.94 16.74 -0.76
N PHE A 149 -16.49 17.97 -0.66
CA PHE A 149 -15.89 19.08 0.09
C PHE A 149 -16.45 19.17 1.50
#